data_0803c7de97135dfb14613a283b9067f0
#
_entry.id   0803c7de97135dfb14613a283b9067f0
#
_cell.length_a   1.000
_cell.length_b   1.000
_cell.length_c   1.000
_cell.angle_alpha   90.00
_cell.angle_beta   90.00
_cell.angle_gamma   90.00
#
_symmetry.space_group_name_H-M   'P 1'
#
loop_
_entity.id
_entity.type
_entity.pdbx_description
1 polymer ?
#
loop_
_entity_poly.entity_id
_entity_poly.type
_entity_poly.pdbx_seq_one_letter_code
_entity_poly.pdbx_strand_id
1 'polypeptide(L)'
;ICIDWGYAYLAGNIGANTAVSLGNYYGMKNEFVTKGSLLPTQAECVTRRADQMPAMAYTDDLGKVGTDGKSGFLMLGYDDIYAIEYFYQPRMAYWKHDGKVSIFDAFERAKANYASVMERCRAYDEMILNDAEKAGGKEYSELCALAYRQVIAAHKLFKDADGNLLFFSKENNSNGCINTV
;
A
#
# COMPACT_ATOMS: atom_id res chain seq x y z
N ILE A 1 -15.21 -2.05 14.31
CA ILE A 1 -13.86 -2.44 14.73
C ILE A 1 -12.94 -2.19 13.54
N CYS A 2 -12.00 -1.26 13.69
CA CYS A 2 -10.99 -1.01 12.66
C CYS A 2 -9.93 -2.13 12.69
N ILE A 3 -9.12 -2.24 11.64
CA ILE A 3 -7.97 -3.13 11.64
C ILE A 3 -7.01 -2.66 12.73
N ASP A 4 -6.78 -3.49 13.74
CA ASP A 4 -5.92 -3.24 14.89
C ASP A 4 -4.80 -4.27 15.03
N TRP A 5 -4.63 -5.11 14.01
CA TRP A 5 -3.56 -6.11 13.93
C TRP A 5 -2.71 -5.89 12.68
N GLY A 6 -1.42 -6.06 12.81
CA GLY A 6 -0.48 -5.89 11.73
C GLY A 6 0.32 -4.60 11.81
N TYR A 7 1.10 -4.35 10.78
CA TYR A 7 2.08 -3.28 10.74
C TYR A 7 2.01 -2.53 9.43
N ALA A 8 2.01 -1.20 9.51
CA ALA A 8 2.16 -0.31 8.37
C ALA A 8 3.63 0.04 8.16
N TYR A 9 4.05 0.15 6.91
CA TYR A 9 5.42 0.43 6.52
C TYR A 9 5.47 1.53 5.48
N LEU A 10 6.48 2.38 5.59
CA LEU A 10 6.88 3.33 4.57
C LEU A 10 8.33 3.02 4.20
N ALA A 11 8.60 2.73 2.94
CA ALA A 11 9.93 2.42 2.46
C ALA A 11 10.33 3.34 1.31
N GLY A 12 11.60 3.74 1.28
CA GLY A 12 12.19 4.57 0.25
C GLY A 12 13.69 4.35 0.14
N ASN A 13 14.32 4.96 -0.84
CA ASN A 13 15.78 4.95 -0.93
C ASN A 13 16.37 5.81 0.20
N ILE A 14 17.33 5.27 0.93
CA ILE A 14 18.05 5.99 1.97
C ILE A 14 19.40 6.41 1.42
N GLY A 15 19.70 7.68 1.51
CA GLY A 15 20.95 8.30 1.09
C GLY A 15 21.37 9.45 2.00
N ALA A 16 22.43 10.14 1.66
CA ALA A 16 22.97 11.23 2.46
C ALA A 16 21.98 12.40 2.66
N ASN A 17 21.06 12.58 1.71
CA ASN A 17 20.11 13.69 1.68
C ASN A 17 18.71 13.27 2.12
N THR A 18 18.55 12.07 2.62
CA THR A 18 17.24 11.54 3.05
C THR A 18 17.16 11.44 4.57
N ALA A 19 15.97 11.65 5.11
CA ALA A 19 15.68 11.38 6.50
C ALA A 19 14.35 10.66 6.65
N VAL A 20 14.27 9.77 7.65
CA VAL A 20 13.06 9.06 8.02
C VAL A 20 12.77 9.28 9.50
N SER A 21 11.50 9.35 9.84
CA SER A 21 11.11 9.47 11.24
C SER A 21 9.70 8.93 11.48
N LEU A 22 9.42 8.58 12.71
CA LEU A 22 8.13 8.19 13.22
C LEU A 22 7.76 9.09 14.40
N GLY A 23 6.64 9.76 14.34
CA GLY A 23 6.26 10.70 15.40
C GLY A 23 4.80 11.13 15.34
N ASN A 24 4.42 12.07 16.20
CA ASN A 24 3.11 12.68 16.13
C ASN A 24 3.00 13.59 14.89
N TYR A 25 1.92 13.47 14.16
CA TYR A 25 1.67 14.20 12.91
C TYR A 25 1.84 15.72 13.05
N TYR A 26 1.25 16.31 14.06
CA TYR A 26 1.29 17.78 14.22
C TYR A 26 2.69 18.29 14.56
N GLY A 27 3.41 17.55 15.41
CA GLY A 27 4.80 17.88 15.74
C GLY A 27 5.72 17.75 14.52
N MET A 28 5.60 16.65 13.77
CA MET A 28 6.37 16.41 12.54
C MET A 28 6.12 17.48 11.48
N LYS A 29 4.84 17.79 11.24
CA LYS A 29 4.44 18.84 10.30
C LYS A 29 5.00 20.22 10.70
N ASN A 30 4.87 20.59 11.98
CA ASN A 30 5.37 21.87 12.45
C ASN A 30 6.88 21.98 12.31
N GLU A 31 7.62 20.95 12.69
CA GLU A 31 9.09 20.92 12.55
C GLU A 31 9.51 21.07 11.09
N PHE A 32 8.87 20.32 10.19
CA PHE A 32 9.18 20.40 8.76
C PHE A 32 8.89 21.79 8.17
N VAL A 33 7.73 22.36 8.47
CA VAL A 33 7.33 23.69 7.95
C VAL A 33 8.23 24.82 8.48
N THR A 34 8.66 24.71 9.75
CA THR A 34 9.44 25.79 10.38
C THR A 34 10.95 25.66 10.18
N LYS A 35 11.46 24.44 10.08
CA LYS A 35 12.93 24.19 10.03
C LYS A 35 13.39 23.38 8.82
N GLY A 36 12.48 22.82 8.03
CA GLY A 36 12.82 21.94 6.90
C GLY A 36 13.39 20.58 7.33
N SER A 37 13.22 20.18 8.59
CA SER A 37 13.75 18.94 9.15
C SER A 37 12.66 18.08 9.77
N LEU A 38 12.96 16.82 10.03
CA LEU A 38 12.07 15.93 10.78
C LEU A 38 12.47 15.90 12.25
N LEU A 39 11.47 15.75 13.12
CA LEU A 39 11.74 15.40 14.53
C LEU A 39 12.43 14.03 14.61
N PRO A 40 13.24 13.77 15.63
CA PRO A 40 13.74 12.44 15.92
C PRO A 40 12.60 11.44 16.10
N THR A 41 12.86 10.20 15.71
CA THR A 41 11.87 9.11 15.87
C THR A 41 11.45 8.96 17.32
N GLN A 42 10.14 8.97 17.55
CA GLN A 42 9.50 8.75 18.83
C GLN A 42 9.09 7.29 18.93
N ALA A 43 9.86 6.49 19.64
CA ALA A 43 9.65 5.04 19.72
C ALA A 43 8.26 4.63 20.22
N GLU A 44 7.64 5.44 21.07
CA GLU A 44 6.29 5.22 21.57
C GLU A 44 5.21 5.36 20.49
N CYS A 45 5.51 5.97 19.36
CA CYS A 45 4.56 6.08 18.23
C CYS A 45 4.36 4.76 17.47
N VAL A 46 5.23 3.78 17.64
CA VAL A 46 5.14 2.47 16.95
C VAL A 46 3.84 1.75 17.25
N THR A 47 3.35 1.87 18.48
CA THR A 47 2.14 1.17 18.95
C THR A 47 0.97 2.11 19.26
N ARG A 48 1.07 3.38 18.87
CA ARG A 48 0.00 4.35 19.11
C ARG A 48 -1.22 4.08 18.25
N ARG A 49 -2.37 4.35 18.83
CA ARG A 49 -3.65 4.31 18.11
C ARG A 49 -3.79 5.47 17.14
N ALA A 50 -4.64 5.30 16.13
CA ALA A 50 -4.87 6.30 15.09
C ALA A 50 -5.37 7.65 15.63
N ASP A 51 -6.14 7.67 16.73
CA ASP A 51 -6.61 8.87 17.41
C ASP A 51 -5.47 9.70 18.03
N GLN A 52 -4.32 9.11 18.26
CA GLN A 52 -3.11 9.80 18.71
C GLN A 52 -2.25 10.34 17.55
N MET A 53 -2.74 10.23 16.33
CA MET A 53 -2.12 10.76 15.10
C MET A 53 -0.66 10.36 14.90
N PRO A 54 -0.30 9.06 14.98
CA PRO A 54 1.04 8.62 14.60
C PRO A 54 1.26 8.83 13.11
N ALA A 55 2.45 9.25 12.72
CA ALA A 55 2.82 9.48 11.34
C ALA A 55 4.22 8.94 11.05
N MET A 56 4.36 8.28 9.91
CA MET A 56 5.65 7.96 9.30
C MET A 56 6.00 9.08 8.34
N ALA A 57 7.22 9.57 8.39
CA ALA A 57 7.69 10.65 7.53
C ALA A 57 8.99 10.25 6.82
N TYR A 58 9.07 10.65 5.58
CA TYR A 58 10.26 10.55 4.74
C TYR A 58 10.51 11.90 4.07
N THR A 59 11.73 12.36 4.08
CA THR A 59 12.16 13.53 3.33
C THR A 59 13.35 13.20 2.45
N ASP A 60 13.41 13.84 1.31
CA ASP A 60 14.53 13.78 0.38
C ASP A 60 14.83 15.19 -0.13
N ASP A 61 16.02 15.69 0.17
CA ASP A 61 16.49 16.95 -0.38
C ASP A 61 17.01 16.71 -1.80
N LEU A 62 16.19 17.04 -2.77
CA LEU A 62 16.51 16.92 -4.17
C LEU A 62 17.56 17.93 -4.64
N GLY A 63 17.91 18.92 -3.80
CA GLY A 63 18.81 20.03 -4.17
C GLY A 63 18.26 20.79 -5.38
N LYS A 64 19.15 21.25 -6.26
CA LYS A 64 18.74 21.96 -7.49
C LYS A 64 18.10 20.99 -8.48
N VAL A 65 16.87 21.27 -8.87
CA VAL A 65 16.14 20.53 -9.91
C VAL A 65 16.26 21.30 -11.23
N GLY A 66 16.85 20.66 -12.24
CA GLY A 66 16.98 21.19 -13.60
C GLY A 66 15.76 20.92 -14.46
N THR A 67 15.87 21.27 -15.75
CA THR A 67 14.80 21.04 -16.76
C THR A 67 14.46 19.56 -16.96
N ASP A 68 15.42 18.66 -16.75
CA ASP A 68 15.22 17.22 -16.89
C ASP A 68 14.47 16.58 -15.71
N GLY A 69 14.25 17.38 -14.66
CA GLY A 69 13.56 16.95 -13.45
C GLY A 69 14.40 15.98 -12.60
N LYS A 70 13.84 15.56 -11.49
CA LYS A 70 14.31 14.46 -10.64
C LYS A 70 13.12 13.63 -10.25
N SER A 71 13.26 12.33 -10.22
CA SER A 71 12.16 11.42 -9.89
C SER A 71 12.59 10.42 -8.84
N GLY A 72 11.63 9.97 -8.08
CA GLY A 72 11.77 8.92 -7.09
C GLY A 72 10.42 8.29 -6.79
N PHE A 73 10.39 7.28 -5.97
CA PHE A 73 9.17 6.66 -5.50
C PHE A 73 9.29 6.21 -4.06
N LEU A 74 8.16 6.15 -3.40
CA LEU A 74 7.98 5.58 -2.08
C LEU A 74 7.08 4.35 -2.19
N MET A 75 7.31 3.39 -1.33
CA MET A 75 6.46 2.21 -1.20
C MET A 75 5.72 2.26 0.13
N LEU A 76 4.43 2.02 0.08
CA LEU A 76 3.60 1.77 1.25
C LEU A 76 3.32 0.28 1.34
N GLY A 77 3.46 -0.28 2.52
CA GLY A 77 3.16 -1.67 2.79
C GLY A 77 2.35 -1.83 4.06
N TYR A 78 1.54 -2.85 4.08
CA TYR A 78 0.82 -3.28 5.27
C TYR A 78 0.91 -4.81 5.39
N ASP A 79 1.50 -5.26 6.49
CA ASP A 79 1.50 -6.67 6.85
C ASP A 79 0.42 -6.90 7.91
N ASP A 80 -0.71 -7.44 7.49
CA ASP A 80 -1.86 -7.74 8.34
C ASP A 80 -1.71 -9.07 9.10
N ILE A 81 -0.50 -9.65 9.16
CA ILE A 81 -0.15 -10.92 9.80
C ILE A 81 -0.96 -12.08 9.21
N TYR A 82 -2.26 -12.06 9.42
CA TYR A 82 -3.25 -12.90 8.77
C TYR A 82 -4.20 -12.05 7.93
N ALA A 83 -4.30 -12.38 6.65
CA ALA A 83 -5.07 -11.60 5.70
C ALA A 83 -6.58 -11.80 5.85
N ILE A 84 -7.00 -12.98 6.24
CA ILE A 84 -8.41 -13.34 6.38
C ILE A 84 -8.59 -14.51 7.35
N GLU A 85 -9.73 -14.58 8.00
CA GLU A 85 -10.20 -15.79 8.67
C GLU A 85 -11.16 -16.53 7.75
N TYR A 86 -10.84 -17.78 7.41
CA TYR A 86 -11.63 -18.61 6.53
C TYR A 86 -11.98 -19.91 7.24
N PHE A 87 -13.27 -20.15 7.48
CA PHE A 87 -13.78 -21.26 8.27
C PHE A 87 -13.04 -21.43 9.61
N TYR A 88 -12.97 -20.34 10.40
CA TYR A 88 -12.31 -20.29 11.71
C TYR A 88 -10.80 -20.57 11.69
N GLN A 89 -10.18 -20.50 10.52
CA GLN A 89 -8.75 -20.67 10.36
C GLN A 89 -8.12 -19.39 9.81
N PRO A 90 -7.18 -18.77 10.54
CA PRO A 90 -6.45 -17.61 10.04
C PRO A 90 -5.57 -18.01 8.86
N ARG A 91 -5.64 -17.25 7.77
CA ARG A 91 -4.87 -17.47 6.54
C ARG A 91 -3.99 -16.27 6.25
N MET A 92 -2.76 -16.55 5.87
CA MET A 92 -1.82 -15.50 5.44
C MET A 92 -2.15 -15.06 4.02
N ALA A 93 -1.80 -13.79 3.70
CA ALA A 93 -1.86 -13.31 2.33
C ALA A 93 -0.92 -14.14 1.42
N TYR A 94 -1.33 -14.34 0.18
CA TYR A 94 -0.57 -15.16 -0.79
C TYR A 94 0.87 -14.69 -0.98
N TRP A 95 1.12 -13.37 -0.95
CA TRP A 95 2.46 -12.82 -1.13
C TRP A 95 3.46 -13.26 -0.06
N LYS A 96 3.00 -13.68 1.11
CA LYS A 96 3.85 -14.15 2.21
C LYS A 96 4.40 -15.56 1.99
N HIS A 97 3.89 -16.30 0.99
CA HIS A 97 4.30 -17.68 0.72
C HIS A 97 4.37 -18.55 1.98
N ASP A 98 3.28 -18.60 2.74
CA ASP A 98 3.17 -19.33 4.00
C ASP A 98 4.20 -18.88 5.07
N GLY A 99 4.47 -17.57 5.11
CA GLY A 99 5.40 -16.97 6.07
C GLY A 99 6.88 -17.02 5.66
N LYS A 100 7.18 -17.52 4.46
CA LYS A 100 8.57 -17.60 3.95
C LYS A 100 9.10 -16.28 3.39
N VAL A 101 8.21 -15.31 3.13
CA VAL A 101 8.55 -13.99 2.59
C VAL A 101 8.16 -12.95 3.61
N SER A 102 9.12 -12.16 4.05
CA SER A 102 8.90 -11.01 4.91
C SER A 102 8.44 -9.79 4.10
N ILE A 103 7.90 -8.78 4.77
CA ILE A 103 7.56 -7.51 4.12
C ILE A 103 8.80 -6.82 3.55
N PHE A 104 9.96 -6.98 4.16
CA PHE A 104 11.22 -6.43 3.67
C PHE A 104 11.66 -7.11 2.36
N ASP A 105 11.55 -8.45 2.27
CA ASP A 105 11.80 -9.18 1.04
C ASP A 105 10.83 -8.75 -0.08
N ALA A 106 9.56 -8.50 0.29
CA ALA A 106 8.56 -8.00 -0.65
C ALA A 106 8.92 -6.61 -1.18
N PHE A 107 9.40 -5.69 -0.35
CA PHE A 107 9.87 -4.37 -0.76
C PHE A 107 11.10 -4.46 -1.68
N GLU A 108 12.10 -5.25 -1.33
CA GLU A 108 13.28 -5.42 -2.18
C GLU A 108 12.91 -6.01 -3.55
N ARG A 109 12.01 -6.98 -3.58
CA ARG A 109 11.49 -7.55 -4.82
C ARG A 109 10.69 -6.54 -5.63
N ALA A 110 9.84 -5.74 -4.98
CA ALA A 110 9.07 -4.70 -5.65
C ALA A 110 9.97 -3.62 -6.25
N LYS A 111 11.00 -3.20 -5.53
CA LYS A 111 12.02 -2.26 -5.99
C LYS A 111 12.78 -2.80 -7.21
N ALA A 112 13.28 -4.04 -7.12
CA ALA A 112 14.03 -4.67 -8.20
C ALA A 112 13.20 -4.84 -9.49
N ASN A 113 11.89 -5.06 -9.37
CA ASN A 113 10.99 -5.30 -10.49
C ASN A 113 10.15 -4.08 -10.88
N TYR A 114 10.39 -2.90 -10.31
CA TYR A 114 9.53 -1.74 -10.46
C TYR A 114 9.18 -1.42 -11.92
N ALA A 115 10.19 -1.32 -12.79
CA ALA A 115 9.99 -1.00 -14.21
C ALA A 115 9.11 -2.03 -14.92
N SER A 116 9.39 -3.33 -14.74
CA SER A 116 8.63 -4.43 -15.30
C SER A 116 7.19 -4.50 -14.77
N VAL A 117 7.00 -4.23 -13.49
CA VAL A 117 5.66 -4.17 -12.89
C VAL A 117 4.86 -3.01 -13.48
N MET A 118 5.47 -1.83 -13.59
CA MET A 118 4.81 -0.65 -14.18
C MET A 118 4.42 -0.85 -15.65
N GLU A 119 5.28 -1.51 -16.43
CA GLU A 119 4.96 -1.86 -17.82
C GLU A 119 3.75 -2.79 -17.91
N ARG A 120 3.73 -3.85 -17.11
CA ARG A 120 2.60 -4.79 -17.07
C ARG A 120 1.31 -4.14 -16.59
N CYS A 121 1.38 -3.24 -15.61
CA CYS A 121 0.21 -2.51 -15.13
C CYS A 121 -0.36 -1.62 -16.24
N ARG A 122 0.48 -0.87 -16.95
CA ARG A 122 0.03 -0.03 -18.08
C ARG A 122 -0.62 -0.85 -19.19
N ALA A 123 0.02 -1.95 -19.59
CA ALA A 123 -0.54 -2.82 -20.62
C ALA A 123 -1.91 -3.41 -20.20
N TYR A 124 -2.06 -3.74 -18.94
CA TYR A 124 -3.31 -4.25 -18.41
C TYR A 124 -4.41 -3.16 -18.31
N ASP A 125 -4.04 -1.97 -17.86
CA ASP A 125 -4.94 -0.81 -17.82
C ASP A 125 -5.44 -0.47 -19.23
N GLU A 126 -4.55 -0.42 -20.22
CA GLU A 126 -4.90 -0.18 -21.61
C GLU A 126 -5.86 -1.24 -22.16
N MET A 127 -5.63 -2.51 -21.83
CA MET A 127 -6.52 -3.60 -22.23
C MET A 127 -7.93 -3.41 -21.67
N ILE A 128 -8.06 -3.17 -20.37
CA ILE A 128 -9.37 -2.97 -19.72
C ILE A 128 -10.08 -1.75 -20.29
N LEU A 129 -9.37 -0.63 -20.42
CA LEU A 129 -9.96 0.62 -20.93
C LEU A 129 -10.45 0.47 -22.38
N ASN A 130 -9.64 -0.13 -23.25
CA ASN A 130 -9.98 -0.34 -24.64
C ASN A 130 -11.17 -1.29 -24.83
N ASP A 131 -11.23 -2.37 -24.05
CA ASP A 131 -12.34 -3.32 -24.13
C ASP A 131 -13.64 -2.72 -23.60
N ALA A 132 -13.58 -1.96 -22.53
CA ALA A 132 -14.73 -1.26 -21.98
C ALA A 132 -15.22 -0.13 -22.92
N GLU A 133 -14.30 0.61 -23.56
CA GLU A 133 -14.65 1.66 -24.52
C GLU A 133 -15.35 1.09 -25.75
N LYS A 134 -14.89 -0.05 -26.27
CA LYS A 134 -15.57 -0.77 -27.37
C LYS A 134 -16.97 -1.21 -26.99
N ALA A 135 -17.16 -1.61 -25.72
CA ALA A 135 -18.45 -2.12 -25.24
C ALA A 135 -19.47 -1.01 -24.96
N GLY A 136 -19.06 0.14 -24.42
CA GLY A 136 -19.99 1.16 -23.95
C GLY A 136 -19.54 2.61 -24.09
N GLY A 137 -18.42 2.86 -24.77
CA GLY A 137 -17.87 4.20 -24.96
C GLY A 137 -17.04 4.69 -23.78
N LYS A 138 -16.56 5.94 -23.92
CA LYS A 138 -15.58 6.51 -23.00
C LYS A 138 -16.06 6.58 -21.54
N GLU A 139 -17.26 7.05 -21.29
CA GLU A 139 -17.81 7.17 -19.93
C GLU A 139 -17.95 5.79 -19.26
N TYR A 140 -18.35 4.78 -20.03
CA TYR A 140 -18.39 3.40 -19.55
C TYR A 140 -16.99 2.86 -19.21
N SER A 141 -16.00 3.19 -20.03
CA SER A 141 -14.59 2.83 -19.77
C SER A 141 -14.08 3.44 -18.47
N GLU A 142 -14.35 4.72 -18.22
CA GLU A 142 -13.98 5.38 -16.96
C GLU A 142 -14.67 4.74 -15.74
N LEU A 143 -15.94 4.38 -15.86
CA LEU A 143 -16.68 3.67 -14.83
C LEU A 143 -16.10 2.27 -14.55
N CYS A 144 -15.76 1.52 -15.60
CA CYS A 144 -15.13 0.20 -15.46
C CYS A 144 -13.77 0.27 -14.78
N ALA A 145 -12.96 1.26 -15.11
CA ALA A 145 -11.65 1.47 -14.46
C ALA A 145 -11.82 1.72 -12.96
N LEU A 146 -12.78 2.57 -12.58
CA LEU A 146 -13.06 2.85 -11.16
C LEU A 146 -13.57 1.60 -10.44
N ALA A 147 -14.54 0.90 -11.01
CA ALA A 147 -15.11 -0.32 -10.42
C ALA A 147 -14.05 -1.41 -10.25
N TYR A 148 -13.23 -1.65 -11.27
CA TYR A 148 -12.14 -2.62 -11.21
C TYR A 148 -11.17 -2.30 -10.08
N ARG A 149 -10.72 -1.05 -9.97
CA ARG A 149 -9.83 -0.58 -8.92
C ARG A 149 -10.42 -0.80 -7.52
N GLN A 150 -11.69 -0.49 -7.33
CA GLN A 150 -12.38 -0.69 -6.06
C GLN A 150 -12.46 -2.17 -5.68
N VAL A 151 -12.86 -3.01 -6.63
CA VAL A 151 -12.96 -4.46 -6.42
C VAL A 151 -11.61 -5.05 -6.02
N ILE A 152 -10.55 -4.78 -6.78
CA ILE A 152 -9.21 -5.31 -6.46
C ILE A 152 -8.71 -4.81 -5.10
N ALA A 153 -8.93 -3.55 -4.76
CA ALA A 153 -8.50 -2.98 -3.49
C ALA A 153 -9.18 -3.63 -2.27
N ALA A 154 -10.41 -4.08 -2.42
CA ALA A 154 -11.20 -4.71 -1.36
C ALA A 154 -10.93 -6.21 -1.18
N HIS A 155 -10.21 -6.85 -2.09
CA HIS A 155 -10.00 -8.29 -2.08
C HIS A 155 -8.63 -8.70 -1.53
N LYS A 156 -8.59 -9.92 -1.00
CA LYS A 156 -7.37 -10.60 -0.57
C LYS A 156 -7.20 -11.90 -1.32
N LEU A 157 -5.98 -12.12 -1.80
CA LEU A 157 -5.56 -13.39 -2.39
C LEU A 157 -4.87 -14.22 -1.32
N PHE A 158 -5.32 -15.47 -1.13
CA PHE A 158 -4.77 -16.40 -0.16
C PHE A 158 -4.93 -17.84 -0.63
N LYS A 159 -4.37 -18.79 0.11
CA LYS A 159 -4.59 -20.24 -0.11
C LYS A 159 -5.41 -20.84 1.01
N ASP A 160 -6.33 -21.75 0.63
CA ASP A 160 -7.02 -22.60 1.60
C ASP A 160 -6.11 -23.73 2.14
N ALA A 161 -6.70 -24.66 2.90
CA ALA A 161 -5.96 -25.80 3.46
C ALA A 161 -5.45 -26.76 2.38
N ASP A 162 -6.15 -26.86 1.27
CA ASP A 162 -5.84 -27.76 0.16
C ASP A 162 -4.90 -27.14 -0.88
N GLY A 163 -4.51 -25.87 -0.66
CA GLY A 163 -3.61 -25.13 -1.53
C GLY A 163 -4.29 -24.41 -2.70
N ASN A 164 -5.63 -24.41 -2.77
CA ASN A 164 -6.36 -23.70 -3.79
C ASN A 164 -6.23 -22.18 -3.60
N LEU A 165 -6.07 -21.46 -4.69
CA LEU A 165 -6.06 -20.00 -4.68
C LEU A 165 -7.49 -19.46 -4.57
N LEU A 166 -7.70 -18.61 -3.57
CA LEU A 166 -8.98 -17.95 -3.33
C LEU A 166 -8.77 -16.43 -3.30
N PHE A 167 -9.72 -15.71 -3.91
CA PHE A 167 -9.69 -14.26 -4.00
C PHE A 167 -11.01 -13.71 -3.47
N PHE A 168 -11.00 -13.31 -2.20
CA PHE A 168 -12.22 -12.95 -1.48
C PHE A 168 -12.24 -11.48 -1.09
N SER A 169 -13.43 -10.90 -1.14
CA SER A 169 -13.71 -9.62 -0.54
C SER A 169 -13.47 -9.68 0.97
N LYS A 170 -12.67 -8.76 1.46
CA LYS A 170 -12.35 -8.65 2.87
C LYS A 170 -13.10 -7.47 3.46
N GLU A 171 -13.94 -7.77 4.42
CA GLU A 171 -14.64 -6.77 5.17
C GLU A 171 -14.19 -6.72 6.62
N ASN A 172 -13.87 -5.52 7.12
CA ASN A 172 -13.30 -5.34 8.45
C ASN A 172 -14.25 -4.64 9.44
N ASN A 173 -15.12 -3.79 8.95
CA ASN A 173 -15.91 -2.93 9.84
C ASN A 173 -17.14 -2.33 9.16
N SER A 174 -17.80 -3.06 8.35
CA SER A 174 -19.04 -2.58 7.77
C SER A 174 -20.25 -3.30 8.36
N ASN A 175 -21.39 -3.03 7.82
CA ASN A 175 -22.67 -3.62 8.23
C ASN A 175 -22.91 -5.03 7.65
N GLY A 176 -21.88 -5.71 7.19
CA GLY A 176 -21.97 -7.06 6.63
C GLY A 176 -22.45 -7.12 5.18
N CYS A 177 -22.36 -6.03 4.45
CA CYS A 177 -22.71 -6.00 3.03
C CYS A 177 -21.55 -6.54 2.18
N ILE A 178 -21.67 -7.77 1.75
CA ILE A 178 -20.64 -8.46 0.94
C ILE A 178 -20.58 -7.97 -0.51
N ASN A 179 -21.44 -7.16 -1.00
CA ASN A 179 -21.51 -6.73 -2.41
C ASN A 179 -21.48 -5.22 -2.59
N THR A 180 -20.92 -4.48 -1.64
CA THR A 180 -20.79 -3.02 -1.71
C THR A 180 -19.39 -2.57 -2.10
N VAL A 181 -18.72 -3.32 -2.93
CA VAL A 181 -17.40 -2.98 -3.43
C VAL A 181 -17.52 -2.25 -4.74
#